data_c0d4d6a7121bec59b8b0c182b8126266
#
_entry.id   c0d4d6a7121bec59b8b0c182b8126266
#
_cell.length_a   1.000
_cell.length_b   1.000
_cell.length_c   1.000
_cell.angle_alpha   90.00
_cell.angle_beta   90.00
_cell.angle_gamma   90.00
#
_symmetry.space_group_name_H-M   'P 1'
#
loop_
_entity.id
_entity.type
_entity.pdbx_description
1 polymer ?
#
loop_
_entity_poly.entity_id
_entity_poly.type
_entity_poly.pdbx_seq_one_letter_code
_entity_poly.pdbx_strand_id
1 'polypeptide(L)'
;MKVVLRQSNVNDLEAIYSLQTKCFIKSEHWYRNAIQNYLSNGYVLEIILQDNKNKIVGVLLHGEIIACNEGLFNNSGDVFVPMNDYGKYFMANNLQKKPMEGITMVCIHPKFRNKGLAQKLINKYHDDNQDKELCLNTRASNPAFNLYIKMGYIHVGTIKDKYFLPTEDSLFMIKNNI
;
A
#
# COMPACT_ATOMS: atom_id res chain seq x y z
N MET A 1 -5.59 -5.81 -25.28
CA MET A 1 -4.52 -5.38 -24.36
C MET A 1 -4.28 -6.51 -23.35
N LYS A 2 -3.10 -7.11 -23.38
CA LYS A 2 -2.73 -8.16 -22.42
C LYS A 2 -2.07 -7.50 -21.21
N VAL A 3 -2.58 -7.78 -20.00
CA VAL A 3 -2.02 -7.29 -18.73
C VAL A 3 -1.41 -8.47 -18.00
N VAL A 4 -0.13 -8.37 -17.66
CA VAL A 4 0.63 -9.36 -16.89
C VAL A 4 0.86 -8.82 -15.49
N LEU A 5 0.58 -9.64 -14.50
CA LEU A 5 0.92 -9.41 -13.09
C LEU A 5 2.15 -10.24 -12.74
N ARG A 6 3.16 -9.63 -12.20
CA ARG A 6 4.37 -10.30 -11.70
C ARG A 6 4.92 -9.62 -10.45
N GLN A 7 5.84 -10.30 -9.78
CA GLN A 7 6.62 -9.69 -8.70
C GLN A 7 7.52 -8.56 -9.25
N SER A 8 7.70 -7.52 -8.46
CA SER A 8 8.64 -6.44 -8.78
C SER A 8 10.09 -6.86 -8.52
N ASN A 9 11.01 -6.16 -9.16
CA ASN A 9 12.44 -6.38 -8.97
C ASN A 9 13.22 -5.07 -9.15
N VAL A 10 14.54 -5.10 -8.92
CA VAL A 10 15.40 -3.91 -8.95
C VAL A 10 15.36 -3.14 -10.28
N ASN A 11 15.12 -3.80 -11.40
CA ASN A 11 15.05 -3.15 -12.73
C ASN A 11 13.77 -2.33 -12.91
N ASP A 12 12.78 -2.49 -12.04
CA ASP A 12 11.52 -1.75 -12.11
C ASP A 12 11.58 -0.36 -11.46
N LEU A 13 12.66 -0.06 -10.75
CA LEU A 13 12.81 1.16 -9.94
C LEU A 13 12.43 2.43 -10.70
N GLU A 14 13.02 2.68 -11.85
CA GLU A 14 12.78 3.90 -12.61
C GLU A 14 11.37 3.97 -13.20
N ALA A 15 10.83 2.83 -13.62
CA ALA A 15 9.47 2.76 -14.12
C ALA A 15 8.43 3.01 -13.01
N ILE A 16 8.65 2.45 -11.81
CA ILE A 16 7.81 2.68 -10.63
C ILE A 16 7.93 4.14 -10.17
N TYR A 17 9.16 4.68 -10.10
CA TYR A 17 9.38 6.08 -9.77
C TYR A 17 8.62 7.01 -10.74
N SER A 18 8.74 6.78 -12.04
CA SER A 18 7.99 7.55 -13.05
C SER A 18 6.47 7.35 -12.96
N LEU A 19 6.00 6.17 -12.56
CA LEU A 19 4.58 5.89 -12.40
C LEU A 19 3.99 6.65 -11.23
N GLN A 20 4.64 6.63 -10.06
CA GLN A 20 4.14 7.31 -8.87
C GLN A 20 3.97 8.82 -9.09
N THR A 21 4.90 9.47 -9.83
CA THR A 21 4.80 10.92 -10.11
C THR A 21 3.58 11.30 -10.95
N LYS A 22 2.95 10.34 -11.61
CA LYS A 22 1.68 10.50 -12.35
C LYS A 22 0.46 10.18 -11.51
N CYS A 23 0.64 9.51 -10.39
CA CYS A 23 -0.43 8.98 -9.56
C CYS A 23 -0.68 9.81 -8.30
N PHE A 24 0.37 10.37 -7.72
CA PHE A 24 0.35 11.09 -6.45
C PHE A 24 0.68 12.57 -6.65
N ILE A 25 0.29 13.40 -5.71
CA ILE A 25 0.71 14.80 -5.64
C ILE A 25 2.18 14.88 -5.23
N LYS A 26 2.86 15.96 -5.59
CA LYS A 26 4.32 16.11 -5.42
C LYS A 26 4.80 15.88 -3.99
N SER A 27 4.04 16.28 -3.00
CA SER A 27 4.37 16.09 -1.57
C SER A 27 4.34 14.63 -1.10
N GLU A 28 3.77 13.74 -1.89
CA GLU A 28 3.69 12.30 -1.60
C GLU A 28 4.65 11.46 -2.46
N HIS A 29 5.49 12.11 -3.26
CA HIS A 29 6.44 11.37 -4.08
C HIS A 29 7.53 10.78 -3.20
N TRP A 30 7.69 9.48 -3.29
CA TRP A 30 8.78 8.77 -2.64
C TRP A 30 10.10 8.98 -3.39
N TYR A 31 11.19 9.05 -2.64
CA TYR A 31 12.53 9.00 -3.22
C TYR A 31 12.85 7.60 -3.74
N ARG A 32 13.81 7.49 -4.65
CA ARG A 32 14.22 6.22 -5.25
C ARG A 32 14.68 5.19 -4.23
N ASN A 33 15.50 5.61 -3.25
CA ASN A 33 15.96 4.73 -2.18
C ASN A 33 14.80 4.16 -1.33
N ALA A 34 13.78 4.97 -1.06
CA ALA A 34 12.59 4.49 -0.35
C ALA A 34 11.83 3.43 -1.16
N ILE A 35 11.65 3.64 -2.47
CA ILE A 35 11.04 2.64 -3.36
C ILE A 35 11.90 1.37 -3.39
N GLN A 36 13.22 1.52 -3.50
CA GLN A 36 14.17 0.41 -3.62
C GLN A 36 14.07 -0.57 -2.44
N ASN A 37 13.82 -0.08 -1.24
CA ASN A 37 13.66 -0.91 -0.03
C ASN A 37 12.48 -1.89 -0.10
N TYR A 38 11.50 -1.64 -0.98
CA TYR A 38 10.29 -2.46 -1.10
C TYR A 38 10.19 -3.25 -2.41
N LEU A 39 11.18 -3.16 -3.31
CA LEU A 39 11.09 -3.82 -4.62
C LEU A 39 11.04 -5.34 -4.54
N SER A 40 11.67 -5.95 -3.53
CA SER A 40 11.58 -7.39 -3.29
C SER A 40 10.20 -7.85 -2.79
N ASN A 41 9.44 -6.92 -2.20
CA ASN A 41 8.15 -7.16 -1.57
C ASN A 41 7.07 -6.37 -2.30
N GLY A 42 6.90 -6.61 -3.60
CA GLY A 42 5.93 -5.87 -4.38
C GLY A 42 5.53 -6.57 -5.67
N TYR A 43 4.51 -6.03 -6.29
CA TYR A 43 3.95 -6.53 -7.54
C TYR A 43 3.79 -5.39 -8.54
N VAL A 44 4.01 -5.70 -9.82
CA VAL A 44 3.78 -4.77 -10.92
C VAL A 44 2.78 -5.33 -11.92
N LEU A 45 2.01 -4.45 -12.52
CA LEU A 45 1.17 -4.74 -13.69
C LEU A 45 1.81 -4.15 -14.93
N GLU A 46 2.15 -5.00 -15.86
CA GLU A 46 2.69 -4.64 -17.15
C GLU A 46 1.62 -4.78 -18.24
N ILE A 47 1.61 -3.86 -19.18
CA ILE A 47 0.94 -4.06 -20.48
C ILE A 47 1.96 -4.45 -21.53
N ILE A 48 1.60 -5.47 -22.32
CA ILE A 48 2.38 -5.87 -23.49
C ILE A 48 1.90 -5.05 -24.68
N LEU A 49 2.79 -4.24 -25.24
CA LEU A 49 2.57 -3.44 -26.43
C LEU A 49 2.89 -4.25 -27.68
N GLN A 50 2.38 -3.80 -28.85
CA GLN A 50 2.57 -4.49 -30.14
C GLN A 50 4.02 -4.57 -30.59
N ASP A 51 4.87 -3.64 -30.13
CA ASP A 51 6.30 -3.58 -30.39
C ASP A 51 7.16 -4.36 -29.38
N ASN A 52 6.55 -5.25 -28.59
CA ASN A 52 7.17 -6.01 -27.50
C ASN A 52 7.80 -5.15 -26.40
N LYS A 53 7.50 -3.85 -26.34
CA LYS A 53 7.88 -3.00 -25.23
C LYS A 53 6.85 -3.11 -24.12
N ASN A 54 7.27 -3.67 -23.00
CA ASN A 54 6.43 -3.73 -21.82
C ASN A 54 6.40 -2.38 -21.10
N LYS A 55 5.23 -2.02 -20.57
CA LYS A 55 5.08 -0.80 -19.77
C LYS A 55 4.39 -1.12 -18.45
N ILE A 56 5.03 -0.73 -17.35
CA ILE A 56 4.42 -0.81 -16.02
C ILE A 56 3.31 0.25 -15.93
N VAL A 57 2.11 -0.19 -15.58
CA VAL A 57 0.91 0.65 -15.45
C VAL A 57 0.27 0.55 -14.08
N GLY A 58 0.76 -0.34 -13.23
CA GLY A 58 0.34 -0.48 -11.85
C GLY A 58 1.45 -1.04 -10.99
N VAL A 59 1.46 -0.68 -9.71
CA VAL A 59 2.38 -1.19 -8.71
C VAL A 59 1.66 -1.29 -7.37
N LEU A 60 2.00 -2.32 -6.60
CA LEU A 60 1.75 -2.43 -5.17
C LEU A 60 3.07 -2.79 -4.51
N LEU A 61 3.49 -2.01 -3.51
CA LEU A 61 4.62 -2.29 -2.63
C LEU A 61 4.07 -2.50 -1.22
N HIS A 62 4.65 -3.44 -0.50
CA HIS A 62 4.26 -3.76 0.86
C HIS A 62 5.49 -4.11 1.69
N GLY A 63 5.34 -4.18 3.00
CA GLY A 63 6.41 -4.56 3.90
C GLY A 63 5.90 -4.87 5.29
N GLU A 64 6.75 -5.51 6.07
CA GLU A 64 6.50 -5.85 7.45
C GLU A 64 6.22 -4.59 8.27
N ILE A 65 5.25 -4.68 9.17
CA ILE A 65 4.91 -3.65 10.14
C ILE A 65 5.28 -4.18 11.52
N ILE A 66 6.19 -3.49 12.18
CA ILE A 66 6.69 -3.87 13.51
C ILE A 66 5.88 -3.13 14.57
N ALA A 67 5.28 -3.88 15.48
CA ALA A 67 4.61 -3.32 16.65
C ALA A 67 5.60 -3.17 17.81
N CYS A 68 5.64 -1.99 18.43
CA CYS A 68 6.38 -1.76 19.65
C CYS A 68 5.58 -0.85 20.60
N ASN A 69 6.10 -0.58 21.78
CA ASN A 69 5.42 0.25 22.80
C ASN A 69 5.13 1.70 22.35
N GLU A 70 5.78 2.17 21.29
CA GLU A 70 5.63 3.53 20.76
C GLU A 70 4.67 3.61 19.57
N GLY A 71 4.29 2.47 18.97
CA GLY A 71 3.39 2.42 17.82
C GLY A 71 3.69 1.28 16.86
N LEU A 72 3.17 1.44 15.65
CA LEU A 72 3.48 0.57 14.51
C LEU A 72 4.47 1.29 13.59
N PHE A 73 5.52 0.59 13.20
CA PHE A 73 6.59 1.10 12.36
C PHE A 73 6.75 0.23 11.11
N ASN A 74 7.09 0.84 9.99
CA ASN A 74 7.51 0.11 8.81
C ASN A 74 8.99 -0.29 8.92
N ASN A 75 9.48 -1.11 7.99
CA ASN A 75 10.87 -1.57 7.95
C ASN A 75 11.92 -0.44 7.81
N SER A 76 11.49 0.76 7.42
CA SER A 76 12.34 1.96 7.35
C SER A 76 12.39 2.73 8.67
N GLY A 77 11.66 2.29 9.70
CA GLY A 77 11.55 2.96 10.99
C GLY A 77 10.60 4.16 10.99
N ASP A 78 9.85 4.39 9.90
CA ASP A 78 8.84 5.45 9.87
C ASP A 78 7.61 5.03 10.69
N VAL A 79 7.04 5.97 11.44
CA VAL A 79 5.83 5.74 12.20
C VAL A 79 4.67 5.45 11.25
N PHE A 80 4.20 4.21 11.26
CA PHE A 80 3.03 3.81 10.49
C PHE A 80 1.76 4.21 11.22
N VAL A 81 1.72 4.00 12.53
CA VAL A 81 0.63 4.43 13.43
C VAL A 81 1.18 4.71 14.82
N PRO A 82 0.94 5.89 15.41
CA PRO A 82 1.31 6.15 16.82
C PRO A 82 0.40 5.37 17.78
N MET A 83 0.96 4.95 18.92
CA MET A 83 0.29 4.08 19.88
C MET A 83 -0.96 4.68 20.55
N ASN A 84 -1.08 6.01 20.59
CA ASN A 84 -2.16 6.72 21.30
C ASN A 84 -3.57 6.31 20.85
N ASP A 85 -3.74 6.03 19.56
CA ASP A 85 -5.04 5.67 18.96
C ASP A 85 -5.21 4.16 18.79
N TYR A 86 -4.12 3.41 18.86
CA TYR A 86 -4.03 2.00 18.48
C TYR A 86 -3.84 1.03 19.63
N GLY A 87 -3.13 1.43 20.66
CA GLY A 87 -2.89 0.57 21.79
C GLY A 87 -4.20 -0.01 22.34
N LYS A 88 -5.25 0.81 22.32
CA LYS A 88 -6.60 0.39 22.75
C LYS A 88 -7.22 -0.66 21.82
N TYR A 89 -7.09 -0.52 20.51
CA TYR A 89 -7.65 -1.47 19.56
C TYR A 89 -6.85 -2.79 19.53
N PHE A 90 -5.52 -2.71 19.52
CA PHE A 90 -4.64 -3.87 19.58
C PHE A 90 -4.78 -4.66 20.88
N MET A 91 -4.82 -3.98 22.01
CA MET A 91 -5.01 -4.60 23.33
C MET A 91 -6.38 -5.25 23.46
N ALA A 92 -7.45 -4.62 22.92
CA ALA A 92 -8.81 -5.14 23.00
C ALA A 92 -9.05 -6.36 22.11
N ASN A 93 -8.32 -6.50 20.97
CA ASN A 93 -8.60 -7.52 19.95
C ASN A 93 -7.53 -8.60 19.84
N ASN A 94 -6.51 -8.61 20.71
CA ASN A 94 -5.46 -9.67 20.72
C ASN A 94 -4.71 -9.81 19.37
N LEU A 95 -4.58 -8.74 18.58
CA LEU A 95 -4.00 -8.73 17.24
C LEU A 95 -2.50 -9.07 17.18
N GLN A 96 -1.82 -9.18 18.34
CA GLN A 96 -0.39 -9.52 18.44
C GLN A 96 -0.05 -10.98 18.05
N LYS A 97 -1.02 -11.78 17.63
CA LYS A 97 -0.80 -13.22 17.38
C LYS A 97 -0.17 -13.55 16.04
N LYS A 98 -0.19 -12.61 15.08
CA LYS A 98 0.35 -12.81 13.74
C LYS A 98 1.28 -11.68 13.34
N PRO A 99 2.30 -11.96 12.52
CA PRO A 99 3.09 -10.91 11.87
C PRO A 99 2.16 -9.98 11.09
N MET A 100 2.45 -8.69 11.11
CA MET A 100 1.65 -7.69 10.38
C MET A 100 2.36 -7.30 9.09
N GLU A 101 1.60 -7.17 8.01
CA GLU A 101 2.10 -6.74 6.71
C GLU A 101 1.28 -5.57 6.20
N GLY A 102 1.93 -4.49 5.78
CA GLY A 102 1.27 -3.25 5.38
C GLY A 102 1.47 -2.91 3.91
N ILE A 103 0.40 -2.51 3.22
CA ILE A 103 0.52 -1.85 1.92
C ILE A 103 1.13 -0.47 2.15
N THR A 104 2.31 -0.23 1.58
CA THR A 104 3.04 1.02 1.68
C THR A 104 2.80 1.92 0.46
N MET A 105 2.59 1.31 -0.70
CA MET A 105 2.24 2.03 -1.93
C MET A 105 1.32 1.17 -2.80
N VAL A 106 0.25 1.76 -3.31
CA VAL A 106 -0.50 1.19 -4.43
C VAL A 106 -0.89 2.31 -5.39
N CYS A 107 -0.56 2.15 -6.65
CA CYS A 107 -1.01 3.10 -7.67
C CYS A 107 -1.24 2.45 -9.02
N ILE A 108 -2.21 3.00 -9.76
CA ILE A 108 -2.51 2.65 -11.15
C ILE A 108 -2.42 3.92 -11.99
N HIS A 109 -1.70 3.83 -13.10
CA HIS A 109 -1.57 4.92 -14.05
C HIS A 109 -2.96 5.47 -14.44
N PRO A 110 -3.19 6.80 -14.42
CA PRO A 110 -4.52 7.39 -14.59
C PRO A 110 -5.31 6.86 -15.80
N LYS A 111 -4.66 6.68 -16.95
CA LYS A 111 -5.29 6.14 -18.18
C LYS A 111 -5.76 4.69 -18.08
N PHE A 112 -5.39 3.96 -17.02
CA PHE A 112 -5.72 2.55 -16.81
C PHE A 112 -6.57 2.30 -15.57
N ARG A 113 -7.02 3.36 -14.90
CA ARG A 113 -7.93 3.27 -13.74
C ARG A 113 -9.32 2.76 -14.16
N ASN A 114 -10.13 2.38 -13.17
CA ASN A 114 -11.50 1.88 -13.35
C ASN A 114 -11.62 0.61 -14.20
N LYS A 115 -10.55 -0.21 -14.23
CA LYS A 115 -10.49 -1.50 -14.97
C LYS A 115 -10.20 -2.69 -14.04
N GLY A 116 -10.43 -2.57 -12.74
CA GLY A 116 -10.17 -3.62 -11.75
C GLY A 116 -8.69 -3.90 -11.46
N LEU A 117 -7.75 -3.10 -12.01
CA LEU A 117 -6.32 -3.39 -11.91
C LEU A 117 -5.76 -3.25 -10.48
N ALA A 118 -6.24 -2.27 -9.70
CA ALA A 118 -5.86 -2.15 -8.29
C ALA A 118 -6.36 -3.37 -7.49
N GLN A 119 -7.60 -3.81 -7.73
CA GLN A 119 -8.15 -5.00 -7.10
C GLN A 119 -7.32 -6.25 -7.43
N LYS A 120 -6.83 -6.39 -8.68
CA LYS A 120 -5.97 -7.50 -9.07
C LYS A 120 -4.65 -7.52 -8.30
N LEU A 121 -4.02 -6.35 -8.07
CA LEU A 121 -2.81 -6.22 -7.24
C LEU A 121 -3.08 -6.59 -5.79
N ILE A 122 -4.15 -6.04 -5.21
CA ILE A 122 -4.50 -6.26 -3.81
C ILE A 122 -4.90 -7.73 -3.56
N ASN A 123 -5.62 -8.38 -4.48
CA ASN A 123 -5.91 -9.81 -4.37
C ASN A 123 -4.62 -10.64 -4.32
N LYS A 124 -3.66 -10.36 -5.23
CA LYS A 124 -2.36 -11.06 -5.21
C LYS A 124 -1.62 -10.86 -3.88
N TYR A 125 -1.64 -9.63 -3.35
CA TYR A 125 -1.08 -9.34 -2.03
C TYR A 125 -1.79 -10.13 -0.91
N HIS A 126 -3.12 -10.25 -0.95
CA HIS A 126 -3.87 -11.05 0.00
C HIS A 126 -3.52 -12.55 -0.09
N ASP A 127 -3.46 -13.07 -1.32
CA ASP A 127 -3.18 -14.49 -1.57
C ASP A 127 -1.80 -14.90 -1.04
N ASP A 128 -0.82 -14.00 -1.17
CA ASP A 128 0.56 -14.27 -0.75
C ASP A 128 0.83 -14.03 0.75
N ASN A 129 -0.09 -13.42 1.49
CA ASN A 129 0.09 -13.04 2.89
C ASN A 129 -1.08 -13.50 3.80
N GLN A 130 -1.65 -14.67 3.53
CA GLN A 130 -2.83 -15.20 4.25
C GLN A 130 -2.55 -15.52 5.73
N ASP A 131 -1.29 -15.75 6.08
CA ASP A 131 -0.83 -16.03 7.43
C ASP A 131 -0.57 -14.77 8.27
N LYS A 132 -0.71 -13.58 7.68
CA LYS A 132 -0.43 -12.29 8.30
C LYS A 132 -1.68 -11.45 8.55
N GLU A 133 -1.58 -10.53 9.51
CA GLU A 133 -2.52 -9.42 9.64
C GLU A 133 -2.21 -8.36 8.58
N LEU A 134 -3.19 -8.00 7.75
CA LEU A 134 -2.98 -7.08 6.64
C LEU A 134 -3.52 -5.70 6.96
N CYS A 135 -2.72 -4.66 6.67
CA CYS A 135 -3.11 -3.30 6.99
C CYS A 135 -2.67 -2.29 5.91
N LEU A 136 -3.18 -1.09 6.01
CA LEU A 136 -2.78 0.05 5.18
C LEU A 136 -3.14 1.38 5.84
N ASN A 137 -2.48 2.45 5.37
CA ASN A 137 -2.85 3.83 5.62
C ASN A 137 -3.32 4.49 4.32
N THR A 138 -4.33 5.35 4.41
CA THR A 138 -4.80 6.14 3.26
C THR A 138 -5.27 7.53 3.69
N ARG A 139 -5.18 8.53 2.81
CA ARG A 139 -5.80 9.84 3.04
C ARG A 139 -7.30 9.70 3.22
N ALA A 140 -7.88 10.54 4.07
CA ALA A 140 -9.33 10.57 4.28
C ALA A 140 -10.10 10.90 2.99
N SER A 141 -9.54 11.76 2.12
CA SER A 141 -10.13 12.12 0.82
C SER A 141 -9.85 11.12 -0.30
N ASN A 142 -9.05 10.07 -0.05
CA ASN A 142 -8.65 9.16 -1.12
C ASN A 142 -9.84 8.32 -1.62
N PRO A 143 -10.24 8.41 -2.90
CA PRO A 143 -11.34 7.63 -3.44
C PRO A 143 -11.12 6.10 -3.38
N ALA A 144 -9.88 5.64 -3.20
CA ALA A 144 -9.55 4.24 -3.01
C ALA A 144 -10.08 3.67 -1.67
N PHE A 145 -10.48 4.51 -0.71
CA PHE A 145 -11.10 4.07 0.54
C PHE A 145 -12.25 3.08 0.30
N ASN A 146 -13.17 3.42 -0.62
CA ASN A 146 -14.28 2.53 -0.95
C ASN A 146 -13.85 1.21 -1.59
N LEU A 147 -12.73 1.18 -2.30
CA LEU A 147 -12.15 -0.06 -2.80
C LEU A 147 -11.66 -0.93 -1.65
N TYR A 148 -10.95 -0.35 -0.69
CA TYR A 148 -10.46 -1.10 0.47
C TYR A 148 -11.59 -1.68 1.31
N ILE A 149 -12.67 -0.93 1.56
CA ILE A 149 -13.88 -1.46 2.22
C ILE A 149 -14.44 -2.67 1.45
N LYS A 150 -14.60 -2.56 0.12
CA LYS A 150 -15.08 -3.68 -0.72
C LYS A 150 -14.15 -4.90 -0.71
N MET A 151 -12.88 -4.71 -0.41
CA MET A 151 -11.87 -5.78 -0.29
C MET A 151 -11.74 -6.32 1.13
N GLY A 152 -12.64 -5.94 2.04
CA GLY A 152 -12.73 -6.46 3.39
C GLY A 152 -11.84 -5.75 4.41
N TYR A 153 -11.33 -4.56 4.11
CA TYR A 153 -10.69 -3.72 5.11
C TYR A 153 -11.73 -2.96 5.94
N ILE A 154 -11.46 -2.84 7.22
CA ILE A 154 -12.23 -2.00 8.14
C ILE A 154 -11.38 -0.82 8.60
N HIS A 155 -11.99 0.35 8.71
CA HIS A 155 -11.34 1.52 9.31
C HIS A 155 -11.33 1.36 10.84
N VAL A 156 -10.15 1.43 11.43
CA VAL A 156 -9.96 1.16 12.85
C VAL A 156 -9.32 2.34 13.60
N GLY A 157 -8.84 3.36 12.91
CA GLY A 157 -8.31 4.58 13.55
C GLY A 157 -7.93 5.67 12.57
N THR A 158 -7.79 6.87 13.12
CA THR A 158 -7.46 8.09 12.37
C THR A 158 -6.24 8.76 12.99
N ILE A 159 -5.23 9.05 12.17
CA ILE A 159 -4.07 9.83 12.58
C ILE A 159 -4.31 11.25 12.07
N LYS A 160 -4.51 12.18 12.99
CA LYS A 160 -4.78 13.58 12.68
C LYS A 160 -3.58 14.22 11.99
N ASP A 161 -3.87 15.03 10.97
CA ASP A 161 -2.90 15.88 10.29
C ASP A 161 -1.61 15.17 9.83
N LYS A 162 -1.69 13.85 9.52
CA LYS A 162 -0.51 13.08 9.10
C LYS A 162 0.08 13.54 7.77
N TYR A 163 -0.77 13.99 6.84
CA TYR A 163 -0.34 14.52 5.55
C TYR A 163 -0.23 16.04 5.61
N PHE A 164 0.80 16.62 4.99
CA PHE A 164 1.11 18.04 5.16
C PHE A 164 0.63 18.96 4.02
N LEU A 165 0.59 18.48 2.78
CA LEU A 165 0.25 19.34 1.64
C LEU A 165 -0.69 18.63 0.67
N PRO A 166 -2.01 18.85 0.79
CA PRO A 166 -2.72 19.58 1.84
C PRO A 166 -2.69 18.83 3.18
N THR A 167 -2.86 19.56 4.29
CA THR A 167 -3.02 18.95 5.62
C THR A 167 -4.26 18.10 5.63
N GLU A 168 -4.13 16.84 6.03
CA GLU A 168 -5.22 15.88 5.98
C GLU A 168 -4.96 14.68 6.90
N ASP A 169 -6.03 14.12 7.43
CA ASP A 169 -6.00 12.93 8.26
C ASP A 169 -5.59 11.68 7.45
N SER A 170 -4.96 10.76 8.13
CA SER A 170 -4.72 9.39 7.64
C SER A 170 -5.70 8.44 8.30
N LEU A 171 -6.38 7.65 7.47
CA LEU A 171 -7.22 6.56 7.92
C LEU A 171 -6.41 5.28 7.93
N PHE A 172 -6.30 4.65 9.07
CA PHE A 172 -5.70 3.32 9.17
C PHE A 172 -6.76 2.25 9.04
N MET A 173 -6.45 1.24 8.25
CA MET A 173 -7.36 0.17 7.92
C MET A 173 -6.70 -1.18 8.11
N ILE A 174 -7.44 -2.13 8.65
CA ILE A 174 -7.02 -3.53 8.82
C ILE A 174 -7.96 -4.42 8.03
N LYS A 175 -7.39 -5.47 7.39
CA LYS A 175 -8.21 -6.48 6.72
C LYS A 175 -8.89 -7.35 7.75
N ASN A 176 -10.22 -7.41 7.68
CA ASN A 176 -10.99 -8.33 8.50
C ASN A 176 -10.87 -9.75 7.93
N ASN A 177 -10.29 -10.65 8.71
CA ASN A 177 -10.10 -12.06 8.36
C ASN A 177 -11.19 -12.96 9.04
N ILE A 178 -12.44 -12.44 9.06
CA ILE A 178 -13.59 -13.27 9.49
C ILE A 178 -13.96 -14.25 8.40
#